data_74e1d8ce26fcdf21c17d756a9efde48d
#
_entry.id   74e1d8ce26fcdf21c17d756a9efde48d
#
_cell.length_a   1.000
_cell.length_b   1.000
_cell.length_c   1.000
_cell.angle_alpha   90.00
_cell.angle_beta   90.00
_cell.angle_gamma   90.00
#
_symmetry.space_group_name_H-M   'P 1'
#
loop_
_entity.id
_entity.type
_entity.pdbx_description
1 polymer ?
#
loop_
_entity_poly.entity_id
_entity_poly.type
_entity_poly.pdbx_seq_one_letter_code
_entity_poly.pdbx_strand_id
1 'polypeptide(L)'
;MKPESKFWKKIKKNTPNIMWTRLESWASFGVPDLLGYNNNCGFFMVELKIARGPKVSFSPHQILFHTTRTKRNFILLEEASSSSVKLYESSAIHGLLSDYRETRFVACDDWSHIERVLINAPLNAXRARSX
;
A
#
# COMPACT_ATOMS: atom_id res chain seq x y z
N MET A 1 20.88 6.06 4.98
CA MET A 1 19.78 5.87 4.02
C MET A 1 18.44 6.19 4.68
N LYS A 2 17.61 6.89 3.98
CA LYS A 2 16.29 7.26 4.53
C LYS A 2 15.44 6.02 4.78
N PRO A 3 14.59 6.05 5.81
CA PRO A 3 13.74 4.90 6.10
C PRO A 3 12.87 4.45 4.94
N GLU A 4 12.33 5.40 4.18
CA GLU A 4 11.49 5.02 3.05
C GLU A 4 12.28 4.36 1.94
N SER A 5 13.56 4.75 1.76
CA SER A 5 14.40 4.09 0.77
C SER A 5 14.72 2.66 1.17
N LYS A 6 14.94 2.43 2.45
CA LYS A 6 15.13 1.07 2.94
C LYS A 6 13.89 0.24 2.76
N PHE A 7 12.74 0.83 3.05
CA PHE A 7 11.46 0.15 2.91
C PHE A 7 11.24 -0.23 1.45
N TRP A 8 11.52 0.69 0.54
CA TRP A 8 11.38 0.43 -0.88
C TRP A 8 12.23 -0.76 -1.33
N LYS A 9 13.48 -0.82 -0.87
CA LYS A 9 14.35 -1.93 -1.23
C LYS A 9 13.79 -3.25 -0.70
N LYS A 10 13.25 -3.23 0.51
CA LYS A 10 12.67 -4.42 1.09
C LYS A 10 11.46 -4.90 0.28
N ILE A 11 10.63 -3.96 -0.16
CA ILE A 11 9.47 -4.29 -0.96
C ILE A 11 9.88 -4.97 -2.26
N LYS A 12 10.83 -4.38 -2.98
CA LYS A 12 11.29 -4.97 -4.24
C LYS A 12 11.81 -6.37 -4.05
N LYS A 13 12.61 -6.57 -3.03
CA LYS A 13 13.23 -7.86 -2.78
C LYS A 13 12.18 -8.92 -2.50
N ASN A 14 11.13 -8.57 -1.78
CA ASN A 14 10.19 -9.54 -1.27
C ASN A 14 8.92 -9.71 -2.11
N THR A 15 8.81 -8.96 -3.21
CA THR A 15 7.66 -9.10 -4.10
C THR A 15 8.16 -9.26 -5.54
N PRO A 16 8.82 -10.39 -5.82
CA PRO A 16 9.48 -10.57 -7.12
C PRO A 16 8.53 -10.68 -8.31
N ASN A 17 7.26 -10.94 -8.08
CA ASN A 17 6.31 -11.08 -9.17
C ASN A 17 5.62 -9.78 -9.56
N ILE A 18 6.03 -8.69 -8.98
CA ILE A 18 5.46 -7.38 -9.29
C ILE A 18 6.49 -6.53 -9.98
N MET A 19 6.11 -5.90 -11.09
CA MET A 19 6.95 -4.92 -11.75
C MET A 19 6.63 -3.56 -11.16
N TRP A 20 7.63 -2.95 -10.52
CA TRP A 20 7.44 -1.70 -9.80
C TRP A 20 8.00 -0.51 -10.55
N THR A 21 7.30 0.62 -10.47
CA THR A 21 7.78 1.91 -10.95
C THR A 21 7.59 2.93 -9.84
N ARG A 22 8.63 3.69 -9.52
CA ARG A 22 8.49 4.76 -8.53
C ARG A 22 7.95 6.01 -9.21
N LEU A 23 7.02 6.67 -8.51
CA LEU A 23 6.34 7.83 -9.08
C LEU A 23 6.70 9.11 -8.33
N GLU A 24 7.98 9.30 -8.06
CA GLU A 24 8.46 10.40 -7.23
C GLU A 24 8.05 11.77 -7.72
N SER A 25 8.04 11.95 -9.04
CA SER A 25 7.75 13.25 -9.62
C SER A 25 6.31 13.72 -9.37
N TRP A 26 5.44 12.80 -9.01
CA TRP A 26 4.04 13.12 -8.85
C TRP A 26 3.59 13.21 -7.40
N ALA A 27 4.54 13.11 -6.46
CA ALA A 27 4.19 13.05 -5.05
C ALA A 27 3.43 14.28 -4.57
N SER A 28 3.76 15.44 -5.11
CA SER A 28 3.12 16.67 -4.63
C SER A 28 1.64 16.75 -5.01
N PHE A 29 1.19 15.90 -5.93
CA PHE A 29 -0.22 15.86 -6.31
C PHE A 29 -0.99 14.79 -5.55
N GLY A 30 -0.37 14.18 -4.57
CA GLY A 30 -1.02 13.14 -3.78
C GLY A 30 -0.99 11.76 -4.42
N VAL A 31 -0.31 11.63 -5.54
CA VAL A 31 -0.18 10.35 -6.23
C VAL A 31 0.65 9.40 -5.37
N PRO A 32 0.24 8.14 -5.22
CA PRO A 32 1.02 7.20 -4.40
C PRO A 32 2.46 7.02 -4.90
N ASP A 33 3.30 6.52 -4.02
CA ASP A 33 4.74 6.41 -4.30
C ASP A 33 5.07 5.42 -5.40
N LEU A 34 4.29 4.37 -5.52
CA LEU A 34 4.63 3.24 -6.39
C LEU A 34 3.49 2.88 -7.32
N LEU A 35 3.85 2.53 -8.54
CA LEU A 35 2.95 1.89 -9.49
C LEU A 35 3.41 0.45 -9.63
N GLY A 36 2.53 -0.49 -9.39
CA GLY A 36 2.84 -1.91 -9.56
C GLY A 36 2.12 -2.48 -10.75
N TYR A 37 2.69 -3.51 -11.32
CA TYR A 37 2.07 -4.20 -12.44
C TYR A 37 2.34 -5.70 -12.36
N ASN A 38 1.33 -6.47 -12.68
CA ASN A 38 1.44 -7.91 -12.81
C ASN A 38 0.46 -8.33 -13.89
N ASN A 39 0.85 -9.29 -14.72
CA ASN A 39 0.01 -9.69 -15.84
C ASN A 39 -1.35 -10.23 -15.44
N ASN A 40 -1.46 -10.78 -14.24
CA ASN A 40 -2.76 -11.30 -13.80
C ASN A 40 -3.74 -10.20 -13.44
N CYS A 41 -3.24 -9.10 -12.89
CA CYS A 41 -4.15 -8.09 -12.35
C CYS A 41 -4.06 -6.74 -13.03
N GLY A 42 -3.01 -6.50 -13.82
CA GLY A 42 -2.80 -5.18 -14.37
C GLY A 42 -2.16 -4.25 -13.37
N PHE A 43 -2.48 -2.97 -13.47
CA PHE A 43 -1.86 -1.95 -12.63
C PHE A 43 -2.56 -1.77 -11.30
N PHE A 44 -1.78 -1.39 -10.31
CA PHE A 44 -2.29 -0.94 -9.02
C PHE A 44 -1.28 0.05 -8.44
N MET A 45 -1.69 0.76 -7.40
CA MET A 45 -0.84 1.78 -6.80
C MET A 45 -0.67 1.51 -5.31
N VAL A 46 0.49 1.89 -4.79
CA VAL A 46 0.79 1.69 -3.38
C VAL A 46 1.46 2.93 -2.79
N GLU A 47 0.89 3.44 -1.71
CA GLU A 47 1.47 4.53 -0.93
C GLU A 47 2.32 3.93 0.18
N LEU A 48 3.54 4.44 0.37
CA LEU A 48 4.42 3.95 1.43
C LEU A 48 4.37 4.89 2.63
N LYS A 49 4.26 4.32 3.81
CA LYS A 49 4.28 5.11 5.04
C LYS A 49 5.12 4.43 6.10
N ILE A 50 5.83 5.24 6.88
CA ILE A 50 6.57 4.78 8.04
C ILE A 50 5.85 5.32 9.27
N ALA A 51 5.39 4.43 10.14
CA ALA A 51 4.65 4.85 11.32
C ALA A 51 5.58 4.98 12.51
N ARG A 52 5.63 6.17 13.12
CA ARG A 52 6.44 6.41 14.30
C ARG A 52 5.61 6.56 15.55
N GLY A 53 4.33 6.82 15.39
CA GLY A 53 3.35 6.88 16.47
C GLY A 53 2.06 6.30 15.94
N PRO A 54 0.98 6.41 16.69
CA PRO A 54 -0.27 5.76 16.29
C PRO A 54 -0.94 6.38 15.07
N LYS A 55 -0.72 7.66 14.83
CA LYS A 55 -1.34 8.35 13.72
C LYS A 55 -0.39 8.42 12.54
N VAL A 56 -0.91 8.16 11.36
CA VAL A 56 -0.13 8.25 10.13
C VAL A 56 -0.53 9.54 9.41
N SER A 57 0.46 10.32 9.00
CA SER A 57 0.21 11.60 8.36
C SER A 57 0.01 11.45 6.86
N PHE A 58 -0.96 12.15 6.34
CA PHE A 58 -1.20 12.24 4.90
C PHE A 58 -1.47 13.68 4.54
N SER A 59 -0.96 14.13 3.41
CA SER A 59 -1.28 15.47 2.93
C SER A 59 -2.75 15.51 2.47
N PRO A 60 -3.33 16.72 2.38
CA PRO A 60 -4.69 16.81 1.83
C PRO A 60 -4.82 16.21 0.44
N HIS A 61 -3.79 16.36 -0.40
CA HIS A 61 -3.82 15.75 -1.73
C HIS A 61 -3.82 14.24 -1.66
N GLN A 62 -3.07 13.66 -0.73
CA GLN A 62 -3.06 12.22 -0.55
C GLN A 62 -4.41 11.71 -0.06
N ILE A 63 -5.01 12.44 0.86
CA ILE A 63 -6.32 12.05 1.36
C ILE A 63 -7.34 12.05 0.23
N LEU A 64 -7.34 13.10 -0.57
CA LEU A 64 -8.25 13.18 -1.70
C LEU A 64 -8.01 12.06 -2.70
N PHE A 65 -6.75 11.81 -3.01
CA PHE A 65 -6.42 10.76 -3.98
C PHE A 65 -6.97 9.40 -3.53
N HIS A 66 -6.72 9.05 -2.27
CA HIS A 66 -7.13 7.74 -1.77
C HIS A 66 -8.63 7.63 -1.55
N THR A 67 -9.29 8.71 -1.20
CA THR A 67 -10.74 8.63 -0.95
C THR A 67 -11.55 8.61 -2.25
N THR A 68 -10.97 9.11 -3.33
CA THR A 68 -11.68 9.12 -4.61
C THR A 68 -11.25 7.99 -5.54
N ARG A 69 -10.15 7.32 -5.24
CA ARG A 69 -9.65 6.23 -6.08
C ARG A 69 -9.41 5.01 -5.20
N THR A 70 -10.48 4.30 -4.92
CA THR A 70 -10.41 3.23 -3.92
C THR A 70 -10.09 1.86 -4.50
N LYS A 71 -10.15 1.71 -5.82
CA LYS A 71 -9.89 0.42 -6.42
C LYS A 71 -8.44 0.30 -6.85
N ARG A 72 -7.84 -0.85 -6.53
CA ARG A 72 -6.47 -1.14 -6.93
C ARG A 72 -5.51 -0.08 -6.42
N ASN A 73 -5.75 0.36 -5.20
CA ASN A 73 -4.98 1.43 -4.58
C ASN A 73 -4.82 1.06 -3.10
N PHE A 74 -3.57 1.02 -2.64
CA PHE A 74 -3.25 0.46 -1.33
C PHE A 74 -2.30 1.37 -0.57
N ILE A 75 -2.21 1.12 0.72
CA ILE A 75 -1.24 1.79 1.60
C ILE A 75 -0.45 0.71 2.30
N LEU A 76 0.87 0.76 2.18
CA LEU A 76 1.75 -0.19 2.82
C LEU A 76 2.53 0.55 3.90
N LEU A 77 2.43 0.07 5.12
CA LEU A 77 2.95 0.76 6.29
C LEU A 77 3.98 -0.10 7.00
N GLU A 78 5.11 0.51 7.37
CA GLU A 78 6.10 -0.16 8.21
C GLU A 78 6.18 0.57 9.54
N GLU A 79 6.14 -0.17 10.63
CA GLU A 79 6.36 0.42 11.95
C GLU A 79 7.83 0.69 12.14
N ALA A 80 8.18 1.93 12.51
CA ALA A 80 9.58 2.28 12.68
C ALA A 80 10.24 1.48 13.81
N SER A 81 9.50 1.21 14.87
CA SER A 81 10.08 0.56 16.04
C SER A 81 10.35 -0.92 15.85
N SER A 82 9.54 -1.61 15.08
CA SER A 82 9.61 -3.07 15.01
C SER A 82 9.86 -3.60 13.62
N SER A 83 9.76 -2.74 12.60
CA SER A 83 9.83 -3.13 11.20
C SER A 83 8.66 -4.02 10.76
N SER A 84 7.62 -4.11 11.56
CA SER A 84 6.41 -4.84 11.19
C SER A 84 5.75 -4.12 10.01
N VAL A 85 5.23 -4.88 9.06
CA VAL A 85 4.68 -4.35 7.82
C VAL A 85 3.21 -4.74 7.71
N LYS A 86 2.37 -3.75 7.40
CA LYS A 86 0.93 -3.97 7.25
C LYS A 86 0.44 -3.37 5.95
N LEU A 87 -0.42 -4.09 5.27
CA LEU A 87 -1.02 -3.62 4.03
C LEU A 87 -2.47 -3.26 4.27
N TYR A 88 -2.87 -2.08 3.79
CA TYR A 88 -4.24 -1.59 3.92
C TYR A 88 -4.80 -1.26 2.55
N GLU A 89 -6.10 -1.36 2.41
CA GLU A 89 -6.77 -0.79 1.26
C GLU A 89 -6.85 0.72 1.42
N SER A 90 -6.91 1.43 0.30
CA SER A 90 -6.91 2.89 0.38
C SER A 90 -8.09 3.43 1.18
N SER A 91 -9.21 2.72 1.19
CA SER A 91 -10.38 3.16 1.96
C SER A 91 -10.13 3.19 3.46
N ALA A 92 -9.05 2.59 3.93
CA ALA A 92 -8.71 2.61 5.35
C ALA A 92 -8.07 3.92 5.79
N ILE A 93 -7.90 4.87 4.89
CA ILE A 93 -7.08 6.05 5.17
C ILE A 93 -7.57 6.85 6.39
N HIS A 94 -8.87 6.94 6.59
CA HIS A 94 -9.37 7.70 7.74
C HIS A 94 -9.01 7.02 9.06
N GLY A 95 -9.03 5.70 9.07
CA GLY A 95 -8.58 4.97 10.24
C GLY A 95 -7.10 5.20 10.50
N LEU A 96 -6.30 5.24 9.44
CA LEU A 96 -4.86 5.45 9.60
C LEU A 96 -4.56 6.84 10.14
N LEU A 97 -5.34 7.82 9.76
CA LEU A 97 -5.19 9.18 10.29
C LEU A 97 -5.49 9.22 11.79
N SER A 98 -6.35 8.36 12.24
CA SER A 98 -6.76 8.32 13.63
C SER A 98 -5.84 7.43 14.49
N ASP A 99 -5.76 6.15 14.14
CA ASP A 99 -4.89 5.21 14.85
C ASP A 99 -4.74 3.97 13.99
N TYR A 100 -3.55 3.78 13.41
CA TYR A 100 -3.35 2.66 12.50
C TYR A 100 -3.50 1.32 13.23
N ARG A 101 -3.21 1.30 14.51
CA ARG A 101 -3.25 0.05 15.29
C ARG A 101 -4.67 -0.46 15.47
N GLU A 102 -5.64 0.45 15.35
CA GLU A 102 -7.05 0.08 15.46
C GLU A 102 -7.70 -0.10 14.09
N THR A 103 -6.93 0.06 13.03
CA THR A 103 -7.45 0.02 11.68
C THR A 103 -7.24 -1.36 11.08
N ARG A 104 -8.25 -1.84 10.38
CA ARG A 104 -8.20 -3.18 9.80
C ARG A 104 -7.23 -3.23 8.64
N PHE A 105 -6.27 -4.15 8.70
CA PHE A 105 -5.35 -4.39 7.60
C PHE A 105 -5.82 -5.60 6.80
N VAL A 106 -5.29 -5.73 5.57
CA VAL A 106 -5.62 -6.89 4.74
C VAL A 106 -4.50 -7.92 4.69
N ALA A 107 -3.31 -7.55 5.13
CA ALA A 107 -2.20 -8.49 5.26
C ALA A 107 -1.17 -7.90 6.22
N CYS A 108 -0.43 -8.77 6.91
CA CYS A 108 0.49 -8.33 7.94
C CYS A 108 1.69 -9.25 8.00
N ASP A 109 2.89 -8.69 7.87
CA ASP A 109 4.17 -9.36 8.12
C ASP A 109 4.46 -10.62 7.32
N ASP A 110 3.69 -10.89 6.31
CA ASP A 110 3.87 -12.07 5.48
C ASP A 110 3.99 -11.58 4.04
N TRP A 111 5.21 -11.48 3.55
CA TRP A 111 5.43 -10.91 2.22
C TRP A 111 4.77 -11.72 1.10
N SER A 112 4.73 -13.03 1.24
CA SER A 112 3.99 -13.84 0.26
C SER A 112 2.54 -13.46 0.20
N HIS A 113 1.94 -13.29 1.38
CA HIS A 113 0.53 -12.92 1.45
C HIS A 113 0.30 -11.49 0.94
N ILE A 114 1.20 -10.58 1.32
CA ILE A 114 1.11 -9.20 0.84
C ILE A 114 1.15 -9.19 -0.70
N GLU A 115 2.08 -9.92 -1.27
CA GLU A 115 2.17 -9.97 -2.73
C GLU A 115 0.91 -10.56 -3.35
N ARG A 116 0.40 -11.64 -2.77
CA ARG A 116 -0.83 -12.25 -3.30
C ARG A 116 -2.00 -11.31 -3.26
N VAL A 117 -2.15 -10.57 -2.18
CA VAL A 117 -3.26 -9.62 -2.08
C VAL A 117 -3.14 -8.55 -3.17
N LEU A 118 -1.94 -8.00 -3.35
CA LEU A 118 -1.73 -6.97 -4.36
C LEU A 118 -2.03 -7.49 -5.77
N ILE A 119 -1.59 -8.70 -6.06
CA ILE A 119 -1.76 -9.26 -7.40
C ILE A 119 -3.20 -9.69 -7.67
N ASN A 120 -3.89 -10.21 -6.66
CA ASN A 120 -5.19 -10.84 -6.89
C ASN A 120 -6.39 -9.99 -6.53
N ALA A 121 -6.17 -8.90 -5.77
CA ALA A 121 -7.28 -8.19 -5.17
C ALA A 121 -8.40 -7.82 -6.14
N PRO A 122 -8.11 -7.18 -7.26
CA PRO A 122 -9.23 -6.68 -8.07
C PRO A 122 -9.94 -7.75 -8.84
N LEU A 123 -9.23 -8.77 -9.27
CA LEU A 123 -9.87 -9.80 -10.09
C LEU A 123 -10.77 -10.68 -9.27
N ASN A 124 -10.40 -10.88 -8.03
CA ASN A 124 -11.12 -11.84 -7.22
C ASN A 124 -12.50 -11.40 -6.85
N ALA A 125 -12.75 -10.13 -6.90
CA ALA A 125 -14.11 -9.69 -6.66
C ALA A 125 -15.10 -10.38 -7.58
N UNK A 126 -14.56 -10.46 -8.70
CA UNK A 126 -15.37 -10.95 -9.59
C UNK A 126 -15.51 -12.37 -9.64
N ARG A 127 -14.51 -12.92 -9.55
CA ARG A 127 -14.50 -14.36 -9.73
C ARG A 127 -14.94 -15.12 -8.50
N ALA A 128 -14.74 -14.52 -7.38
CA ALA A 128 -15.22 -15.16 -6.16
C ALA A 128 -16.71 -15.40 -6.19
N ARG A 129 -17.41 -14.50 -6.84
CA ARG A 129 -18.88 -14.67 -6.94
C ARG A 129 -19.27 -15.70 -7.98
N SER A 130 -18.51 -15.88 -8.98
CA SER A 130 -18.86 -16.84 -10.00
C SER A 130 -18.47 -18.25 -9.63
N UNK A 131 -17.74 -18.05 -8.82
CA UNK A 131 -17.41 -19.25 -8.35
C UNK A 131 -17.91 -19.50 -7.92
#